data_cd1ef4b18d347487c328ad0908bc963a
#
_entry.id   cd1ef4b18d347487c328ad0908bc963a
#
_cell.length_a   1.000
_cell.length_b   1.000
_cell.length_c   1.000
_cell.angle_alpha   90.00
_cell.angle_beta   90.00
_cell.angle_gamma   90.00
#
_symmetry.space_group_name_H-M   'P 1'
#
loop_
_entity.id
_entity.type
_entity.pdbx_description
1 polymer ?
#
loop_
_entity_poly.entity_id
_entity_poly.type
_entity_poly.pdbx_seq_one_letter_code
_entity_poly.pdbx_strand_id
1 'polypeptide(L)'
;TFYRNKRRNSIFAYAKKEKKKNLLIYDAVNKILIKNRILAPNLISHGYKKNFIEIEDFGNVSLFRVLKNKKNNKYSFFKKIINLLNKLQKIKTKKIKNFLNQNYKLELYKNKILYSEAKIFSDWYVEKKLNKNKSLFKKKFQNEINKLLSRLNNKNVTFVHRDFHVSNLMYFKNQISLIDNQDA
;
A
#
# COMPACT_ATOMS: atom_id res chain seq x y z
N THR A 1 13.54 -4.40 -5.57
CA THR A 1 14.44 -3.49 -6.30
C THR A 1 13.73 -2.94 -7.51
N PHE A 2 13.90 -1.63 -7.78
CA PHE A 2 13.25 -0.95 -8.90
C PHE A 2 14.31 -0.40 -9.84
N TYR A 3 14.09 -0.57 -11.16
CA TYR A 3 14.93 -0.02 -12.22
C TYR A 3 14.07 0.76 -13.21
N ARG A 4 14.44 2.02 -13.48
CA ARG A 4 13.73 2.88 -14.41
C ARG A 4 14.26 2.74 -15.82
N ASN A 5 13.38 2.48 -16.77
CA ASN A 5 13.67 2.53 -18.20
C ASN A 5 13.21 3.88 -18.76
N LYS A 6 14.14 4.81 -18.92
CA LYS A 6 13.85 6.17 -19.44
C LYS A 6 13.31 6.17 -20.87
N ARG A 7 13.72 5.20 -21.71
CA ARG A 7 13.27 5.14 -23.12
C ARG A 7 11.80 4.77 -23.25
N ARG A 8 11.28 3.93 -22.33
CA ARG A 8 9.90 3.42 -22.36
C ARG A 8 8.98 4.08 -21.34
N ASN A 9 9.47 5.03 -20.55
CA ASN A 9 8.73 5.59 -19.41
C ASN A 9 8.12 4.49 -18.54
N SER A 10 8.94 3.49 -18.19
CA SER A 10 8.51 2.33 -17.42
C SER A 10 9.47 2.03 -16.26
N ILE A 11 8.98 1.27 -15.30
CA ILE A 11 9.74 0.79 -14.15
C ILE A 11 9.70 -0.73 -14.12
N PHE A 12 10.86 -1.36 -14.05
CA PHE A 12 11.00 -2.78 -13.72
C PHE A 12 11.01 -2.96 -12.21
N ALA A 13 10.03 -3.66 -11.67
CA ALA A 13 9.94 -4.00 -10.27
C ALA A 13 10.30 -5.47 -10.06
N TYR A 14 11.41 -5.71 -9.37
CA TYR A 14 11.91 -7.05 -9.03
C TYR A 14 11.55 -7.42 -7.60
N ALA A 15 10.98 -8.59 -7.42
CA ALA A 15 10.73 -9.18 -6.10
C ALA A 15 11.79 -10.23 -5.77
N LYS A 16 12.14 -10.37 -4.48
CA LYS A 16 12.87 -11.55 -4.02
C LYS A 16 12.02 -12.80 -4.23
N LYS A 17 12.67 -13.97 -4.38
CA LYS A 17 11.99 -15.23 -4.67
C LYS A 17 10.86 -15.55 -3.69
N GLU A 18 11.09 -15.36 -2.40
CA GLU A 18 10.13 -15.56 -1.32
C GLU A 18 8.94 -14.58 -1.34
N LYS A 19 9.13 -13.40 -1.95
CA LYS A 19 8.11 -12.34 -2.09
C LYS A 19 7.51 -12.25 -3.49
N LYS A 20 7.76 -13.22 -4.36
CA LYS A 20 7.32 -13.22 -5.75
C LYS A 20 5.79 -13.07 -5.91
N LYS A 21 5.01 -13.62 -4.97
CA LYS A 21 3.54 -13.49 -4.96
C LYS A 21 3.07 -12.04 -4.87
N ASN A 22 3.87 -11.14 -4.28
CA ASN A 22 3.53 -9.72 -4.18
C ASN A 22 3.37 -9.06 -5.56
N LEU A 23 4.05 -9.55 -6.60
CA LEU A 23 3.87 -9.06 -7.97
C LEU A 23 2.46 -9.31 -8.50
N LEU A 24 1.86 -10.46 -8.15
CA LEU A 24 0.48 -10.81 -8.54
C LEU A 24 -0.54 -9.96 -7.78
N ILE A 25 -0.28 -9.73 -6.49
CA ILE A 25 -1.12 -8.89 -5.63
C ILE A 25 -1.07 -7.45 -6.14
N TYR A 26 0.13 -6.93 -6.41
CA TYR A 26 0.33 -5.57 -6.93
C TYR A 26 -0.48 -5.32 -8.20
N ASP A 27 -0.39 -6.22 -9.19
CA ASP A 27 -1.17 -6.12 -10.43
C ASP A 27 -2.68 -6.16 -10.15
N ALA A 28 -3.13 -7.11 -9.33
CA ALA A 28 -4.55 -7.25 -9.00
C ALA A 28 -5.10 -6.01 -8.30
N VAL A 29 -4.38 -5.46 -7.33
CA VAL A 29 -4.79 -4.24 -6.61
C VAL A 29 -4.79 -3.05 -7.55
N ASN A 30 -3.77 -2.87 -8.39
CA ASN A 30 -3.75 -1.79 -9.38
C ASN A 30 -4.95 -1.86 -10.32
N LYS A 31 -5.30 -3.06 -10.82
CA LYS A 31 -6.50 -3.26 -11.64
C LYS A 31 -7.80 -2.88 -10.90
N ILE A 32 -7.90 -3.17 -9.60
CA ILE A 32 -9.04 -2.72 -8.79
C ILE A 32 -9.11 -1.20 -8.74
N LEU A 33 -7.98 -0.53 -8.49
CA LEU A 33 -7.88 0.93 -8.42
C LEU A 33 -8.28 1.56 -9.76
N ILE A 34 -7.68 1.11 -10.86
CA ILE A 34 -7.94 1.60 -12.21
C ILE A 34 -9.41 1.42 -12.60
N LYS A 35 -10.01 0.25 -12.32
CA LYS A 35 -11.44 -0.02 -12.55
C LYS A 35 -12.33 0.96 -11.78
N ASN A 36 -11.89 1.48 -10.63
CA ASN A 36 -12.59 2.47 -9.84
C ASN A 36 -12.15 3.92 -10.14
N ARG A 37 -11.52 4.16 -11.31
CA ARG A 37 -11.08 5.49 -11.77
C ARG A 37 -10.09 6.16 -10.80
N ILE A 38 -9.25 5.35 -10.16
CA ILE A 38 -8.12 5.81 -9.35
C ILE A 38 -6.86 5.53 -10.14
N LEU A 39 -6.02 6.55 -10.28
CA LEU A 39 -4.78 6.45 -11.04
C LEU A 39 -3.77 5.59 -10.27
N ALA A 40 -3.41 4.45 -10.85
CA ALA A 40 -2.41 3.50 -10.37
C ALA A 40 -1.62 2.97 -11.57
N PRO A 41 -0.36 2.51 -11.39
CA PRO A 41 0.47 2.07 -12.51
C PRO A 41 -0.14 0.89 -13.28
N ASN A 42 -0.26 1.06 -14.61
CA ASN A 42 -0.64 -0.05 -15.49
C ASN A 42 0.50 -1.06 -15.60
N LEU A 43 0.17 -2.34 -15.68
CA LEU A 43 1.12 -3.37 -16.06
C LEU A 43 1.39 -3.27 -17.58
N ILE A 44 2.67 -3.16 -17.94
CA ILE A 44 3.12 -3.12 -19.35
C ILE A 44 3.52 -4.52 -19.79
N SER A 45 4.36 -5.20 -19.00
CA SER A 45 4.81 -6.57 -19.25
C SER A 45 5.17 -7.29 -17.97
N HIS A 46 5.36 -8.60 -18.05
CA HIS A 46 5.84 -9.38 -16.91
C HIS A 46 6.81 -10.47 -17.30
N GLY A 47 7.82 -10.66 -16.48
CA GLY A 47 8.71 -11.81 -16.48
C GLY A 47 8.55 -12.60 -15.18
N TYR A 48 7.35 -13.11 -14.91
CA TYR A 48 7.05 -13.72 -13.60
C TYR A 48 8.03 -14.85 -13.24
N LYS A 49 8.43 -15.71 -14.21
CA LYS A 49 9.46 -16.73 -13.96
C LYS A 49 10.79 -16.13 -13.47
N LYS A 50 11.14 -14.93 -13.92
CA LYS A 50 12.34 -14.16 -13.56
C LYS A 50 12.09 -13.15 -12.40
N ASN A 51 10.95 -13.24 -11.70
CA ASN A 51 10.57 -12.44 -10.53
C ASN A 51 10.44 -10.93 -10.78
N PHE A 52 9.98 -10.50 -11.95
CA PHE A 52 9.75 -9.08 -12.22
C PHE A 52 8.44 -8.80 -12.95
N ILE A 53 8.01 -7.55 -12.84
CA ILE A 53 6.99 -6.91 -13.67
C ILE A 53 7.53 -5.59 -14.21
N GLU A 54 7.04 -5.17 -15.37
CA GLU A 54 7.25 -3.85 -15.94
C GLU A 54 5.95 -3.06 -15.83
N ILE A 55 6.01 -1.89 -15.23
CA ILE A 55 4.85 -1.05 -14.93
C ILE A 55 5.06 0.37 -15.44
N GLU A 56 3.98 1.11 -15.59
CA GLU A 56 3.97 2.53 -15.94
C GLU A 56 4.78 3.36 -14.93
N ASP A 57 5.57 4.33 -15.44
CA ASP A 57 6.34 5.26 -14.63
C ASP A 57 5.60 6.59 -14.49
N PHE A 58 5.24 6.96 -13.27
CA PHE A 58 4.64 8.25 -12.94
C PHE A 58 5.68 9.36 -12.66
N GLY A 59 6.95 9.12 -13.01
CA GLY A 59 8.02 10.10 -12.86
C GLY A 59 8.55 10.21 -11.43
N ASN A 60 9.13 11.38 -11.09
CA ASN A 60 9.86 11.60 -9.83
C ASN A 60 9.14 12.54 -8.86
N VAL A 61 7.96 13.02 -9.19
CA VAL A 61 7.27 14.05 -8.41
C VAL A 61 6.31 13.38 -7.42
N SER A 62 6.84 12.99 -6.26
CA SER A 62 5.98 12.57 -5.15
C SER A 62 5.26 13.76 -4.53
N LEU A 63 4.10 13.50 -3.94
CA LEU A 63 3.35 14.53 -3.24
C LEU A 63 4.11 15.09 -2.03
N PHE A 64 4.98 14.30 -1.42
CA PHE A 64 5.92 14.78 -0.40
C PHE A 64 6.77 15.95 -0.93
N ARG A 65 7.37 15.82 -2.12
CA ARG A 65 8.16 16.89 -2.76
C ARG A 65 7.31 18.11 -3.07
N VAL A 66 6.10 17.89 -3.58
CA VAL A 66 5.14 18.97 -3.89
C VAL A 66 4.79 19.78 -2.64
N LEU A 67 4.44 19.10 -1.53
CA LEU A 67 4.05 19.73 -0.27
C LEU A 67 5.23 20.39 0.46
N LYS A 68 6.44 19.91 0.26
CA LYS A 68 7.66 20.53 0.81
C LYS A 68 7.95 21.89 0.18
N ASN A 69 7.52 22.13 -1.05
CA ASN A 69 7.68 23.42 -1.71
C ASN A 69 6.69 24.44 -1.12
N LYS A 70 7.23 25.49 -0.46
CA LYS A 70 6.45 26.55 0.21
C LYS A 70 5.58 27.38 -0.77
N LYS A 71 5.95 27.44 -2.04
CA LYS A 71 5.19 28.19 -3.07
C LYS A 71 3.89 27.50 -3.49
N ASN A 72 3.72 26.22 -3.20
CA ASN A 72 2.54 25.47 -3.59
C ASN A 72 1.35 25.73 -2.66
N ASN A 73 0.17 25.87 -3.23
CA ASN A 73 -1.07 25.93 -2.45
C ASN A 73 -1.40 24.55 -1.86
N LYS A 74 -0.95 24.32 -0.62
CA LYS A 74 -1.14 23.04 0.08
C LYS A 74 -2.61 22.65 0.22
N TYR A 75 -3.51 23.63 0.41
CA TYR A 75 -4.93 23.36 0.57
C TYR A 75 -5.53 22.63 -0.64
N SER A 76 -5.17 23.04 -1.85
CA SER A 76 -5.66 22.38 -3.07
C SER A 76 -5.20 20.92 -3.16
N PHE A 77 -3.98 20.62 -2.71
CA PHE A 77 -3.48 19.23 -2.67
C PHE A 77 -4.17 18.41 -1.58
N PHE A 78 -4.38 18.96 -0.39
CA PHE A 78 -5.15 18.25 0.65
C PHE A 78 -6.58 17.96 0.21
N LYS A 79 -7.24 18.87 -0.49
CA LYS A 79 -8.57 18.61 -1.09
C LYS A 79 -8.52 17.44 -2.09
N LYS A 80 -7.49 17.38 -2.95
CA LYS A 80 -7.29 16.25 -3.88
C LYS A 80 -7.05 14.93 -3.13
N ILE A 81 -6.27 14.93 -2.02
CA ILE A 81 -6.03 13.74 -1.19
C ILE A 81 -7.32 13.24 -0.54
N ILE A 82 -8.11 14.14 0.05
CA ILE A 82 -9.41 13.79 0.66
C ILE A 82 -10.35 13.19 -0.39
N ASN A 83 -10.41 13.79 -1.59
CA ASN A 83 -11.21 13.24 -2.68
C ASN A 83 -10.73 11.85 -3.11
N LEU A 84 -9.42 11.59 -3.11
CA LEU A 84 -8.86 10.27 -3.37
C LEU A 84 -9.27 9.28 -2.28
N LEU A 85 -9.15 9.64 -1.00
CA LEU A 85 -9.60 8.80 0.13
C LEU A 85 -11.08 8.46 0.03
N ASN A 86 -11.93 9.45 -0.31
CA ASN A 86 -13.36 9.23 -0.52
C ASN A 86 -13.64 8.24 -1.66
N LYS A 87 -12.84 8.27 -2.74
CA LYS A 87 -12.95 7.29 -3.84
C LYS A 87 -12.54 5.89 -3.37
N LEU A 88 -11.43 5.78 -2.63
CA LEU A 88 -10.94 4.50 -2.08
C LEU A 88 -12.01 3.84 -1.19
N GLN A 89 -12.64 4.59 -0.30
CA GLN A 89 -13.69 4.09 0.58
C GLN A 89 -14.93 3.57 -0.18
N LYS A 90 -15.18 4.08 -1.38
CA LYS A 90 -16.32 3.66 -2.23
C LYS A 90 -16.04 2.42 -3.07
N ILE A 91 -14.82 1.85 -3.03
CA ILE A 91 -14.47 0.66 -3.79
C ILE A 91 -15.29 -0.54 -3.31
N LYS A 92 -16.13 -1.06 -4.21
CA LYS A 92 -16.95 -2.26 -3.99
C LYS A 92 -16.36 -3.52 -4.61
N THR A 93 -15.39 -3.37 -5.53
CA THR A 93 -14.74 -4.50 -6.23
C THR A 93 -13.88 -5.29 -5.26
N LYS A 94 -14.29 -6.53 -4.97
CA LYS A 94 -13.58 -7.40 -4.02
C LYS A 94 -12.78 -8.52 -4.70
N LYS A 95 -13.07 -8.81 -5.98
CA LYS A 95 -12.43 -9.90 -6.73
C LYS A 95 -11.99 -9.41 -8.11
N ILE A 96 -10.82 -9.81 -8.55
CA ILE A 96 -10.27 -9.52 -9.87
C ILE A 96 -9.27 -10.60 -10.27
N LYS A 97 -9.00 -10.73 -11.57
CA LYS A 97 -7.94 -11.62 -12.06
C LYS A 97 -6.62 -10.87 -12.20
N ASN A 98 -5.52 -11.46 -11.70
CA ASN A 98 -4.18 -10.97 -11.93
C ASN A 98 -3.68 -11.32 -13.35
N PHE A 99 -2.45 -10.94 -13.70
CA PHE A 99 -1.89 -11.17 -15.03
C PHE A 99 -1.64 -12.65 -15.37
N LEU A 100 -1.72 -13.55 -14.40
CA LEU A 100 -1.73 -15.00 -14.64
C LEU A 100 -3.14 -15.59 -14.70
N ASN A 101 -4.18 -14.76 -14.86
CA ASN A 101 -5.58 -15.14 -14.84
C ASN A 101 -6.06 -15.84 -13.54
N GLN A 102 -5.28 -15.73 -12.46
CA GLN A 102 -5.66 -16.25 -11.16
C GLN A 102 -6.59 -15.27 -10.44
N ASN A 103 -7.61 -15.78 -9.78
CA ASN A 103 -8.51 -14.96 -8.98
C ASN A 103 -7.78 -14.41 -7.75
N TYR A 104 -7.81 -13.09 -7.59
CA TYR A 104 -7.41 -12.39 -6.39
C TYR A 104 -8.65 -11.84 -5.68
N LYS A 105 -8.70 -12.02 -4.38
CA LYS A 105 -9.73 -11.43 -3.51
C LYS A 105 -9.07 -10.46 -2.55
N LEU A 106 -9.56 -9.22 -2.57
CA LEU A 106 -9.08 -8.19 -1.65
C LEU A 106 -9.31 -8.63 -0.20
N GLU A 107 -8.28 -8.57 0.61
CA GLU A 107 -8.37 -8.90 2.03
C GLU A 107 -9.14 -7.82 2.80
N LEU A 108 -9.91 -8.27 3.78
CA LEU A 108 -10.57 -7.35 4.71
C LEU A 108 -9.58 -7.01 5.84
N TYR A 109 -9.44 -5.73 6.13
CA TYR A 109 -8.57 -5.22 7.18
C TYR A 109 -9.15 -5.50 8.59
N LYS A 110 -9.10 -6.78 9.00
CA LYS A 110 -9.68 -7.31 10.23
C LYS A 110 -8.74 -7.13 11.43
N ASN A 111 -9.28 -7.34 12.63
CA ASN A 111 -8.54 -7.28 13.90
C ASN A 111 -7.26 -8.13 13.90
N LYS A 112 -7.25 -9.28 13.19
CA LYS A 112 -6.04 -10.12 13.05
C LYS A 112 -4.89 -9.35 12.38
N ILE A 113 -5.17 -8.55 11.34
CA ILE A 113 -4.15 -7.76 10.63
C ILE A 113 -3.70 -6.61 11.54
N LEU A 114 -4.65 -5.88 12.15
CA LEU A 114 -4.34 -4.82 13.11
C LEU A 114 -3.46 -5.31 14.25
N TYR A 115 -3.78 -6.49 14.81
CA TYR A 115 -2.96 -7.13 15.84
C TYR A 115 -1.54 -7.42 15.33
N SER A 116 -1.42 -8.00 14.13
CA SER A 116 -0.11 -8.32 13.54
C SER A 116 0.75 -7.08 13.34
N GLU A 117 0.16 -5.98 12.90
CA GLU A 117 0.86 -4.70 12.71
C GLU A 117 1.27 -4.07 14.04
N ALA A 118 0.38 -4.04 15.03
CA ALA A 118 0.72 -3.56 16.36
C ALA A 118 1.84 -4.40 17.01
N LYS A 119 1.82 -5.72 16.78
CA LYS A 119 2.81 -6.64 17.34
C LYS A 119 4.23 -6.38 16.84
N ILE A 120 4.41 -5.80 15.64
CA ILE A 120 5.73 -5.41 15.12
C ILE A 120 6.46 -4.50 16.12
N PHE A 121 5.76 -3.60 16.81
CA PHE A 121 6.36 -2.75 17.83
C PHE A 121 7.00 -3.59 18.95
N SER A 122 6.29 -4.55 19.50
CA SER A 122 6.82 -5.38 20.59
C SER A 122 7.88 -6.36 20.12
N ASP A 123 7.72 -6.93 18.92
CA ASP A 123 8.64 -7.96 18.42
C ASP A 123 9.96 -7.40 17.90
N TRP A 124 9.92 -6.17 17.41
CA TRP A 124 11.09 -5.58 16.77
C TRP A 124 11.71 -4.44 17.59
N TYR A 125 10.93 -3.40 17.93
CA TYR A 125 11.44 -2.23 18.63
C TYR A 125 11.79 -2.56 20.08
N VAL A 126 10.85 -3.16 20.82
CA VAL A 126 11.05 -3.52 22.22
C VAL A 126 12.17 -4.55 22.38
N GLU A 127 12.25 -5.52 21.46
CA GLU A 127 13.33 -6.52 21.46
C GLU A 127 14.72 -5.89 21.35
N LYS A 128 14.84 -4.81 20.55
CA LYS A 128 16.11 -4.11 20.35
C LYS A 128 16.44 -3.06 21.41
N LYS A 129 15.43 -2.47 22.04
CA LYS A 129 15.62 -1.29 22.91
C LYS A 129 15.50 -1.60 24.40
N LEU A 130 14.73 -2.60 24.78
CA LEU A 130 14.66 -3.02 26.19
C LEU A 130 15.74 -4.03 26.53
N ASN A 131 16.45 -3.81 27.63
CA ASN A 131 17.49 -4.72 28.11
C ASN A 131 16.95 -5.78 29.08
N LYS A 132 15.86 -5.48 29.83
CA LYS A 132 15.27 -6.35 30.84
C LYS A 132 13.75 -6.45 30.65
N ASN A 133 13.15 -7.51 31.19
CA ASN A 133 11.68 -7.71 31.24
C ASN A 133 10.97 -7.74 29.88
N LYS A 134 11.65 -8.06 28.79
CA LYS A 134 11.09 -8.10 27.44
C LYS A 134 9.85 -8.99 27.33
N SER A 135 9.92 -10.18 27.90
CA SER A 135 8.80 -11.15 27.86
C SER A 135 7.57 -10.62 28.59
N LEU A 136 7.75 -10.05 29.78
CA LEU A 136 6.68 -9.46 30.56
C LEU A 136 6.05 -8.27 29.82
N PHE A 137 6.89 -7.41 29.22
CA PHE A 137 6.40 -6.28 28.42
C PHE A 137 5.57 -6.77 27.22
N LYS A 138 6.09 -7.72 26.45
CA LYS A 138 5.37 -8.29 25.30
C LYS A 138 4.00 -8.84 25.71
N LYS A 139 3.93 -9.60 26.80
CA LYS A 139 2.68 -10.16 27.31
C LYS A 139 1.68 -9.06 27.70
N LYS A 140 2.11 -8.07 28.47
CA LYS A 140 1.26 -6.92 28.85
C LYS A 140 0.80 -6.15 27.62
N PHE A 141 1.69 -5.82 26.68
CA PHE A 141 1.38 -5.11 25.44
C PHE A 141 0.34 -5.87 24.60
N GLN A 142 0.52 -7.18 24.41
CA GLN A 142 -0.43 -8.02 23.68
C GLN A 142 -1.82 -8.02 24.33
N ASN A 143 -1.89 -8.10 25.66
CA ASN A 143 -3.16 -8.04 26.38
C ASN A 143 -3.87 -6.70 26.18
N GLU A 144 -3.15 -5.58 26.26
CA GLU A 144 -3.76 -4.25 26.06
C GLU A 144 -4.21 -4.05 24.62
N ILE A 145 -3.43 -4.48 23.63
CA ILE A 145 -3.84 -4.44 22.21
C ILE A 145 -5.08 -5.31 21.99
N ASN A 146 -5.16 -6.51 22.55
CA ASN A 146 -6.35 -7.35 22.41
C ASN A 146 -7.59 -6.71 23.05
N LYS A 147 -7.47 -6.09 24.23
CA LYS A 147 -8.56 -5.33 24.86
C LYS A 147 -9.01 -4.16 23.97
N LEU A 148 -8.06 -3.42 23.40
CA LEU A 148 -8.37 -2.32 22.48
C LEU A 148 -9.12 -2.83 21.24
N LEU A 149 -8.60 -3.87 20.59
CA LEU A 149 -9.20 -4.44 19.39
C LEU A 149 -10.58 -5.06 19.62
N SER A 150 -10.84 -5.64 20.81
CA SER A 150 -12.16 -6.18 21.17
C SER A 150 -13.23 -5.10 21.28
N ARG A 151 -12.84 -3.85 21.62
CA ARG A 151 -13.75 -2.70 21.71
C ARG A 151 -14.00 -2.03 20.35
N LEU A 152 -13.17 -2.32 19.34
CA LEU A 152 -13.37 -1.77 18.00
C LEU A 152 -14.51 -2.50 17.29
N ASN A 153 -15.58 -1.77 17.00
CA ASN A 153 -16.70 -2.29 16.18
C ASN A 153 -16.32 -2.22 14.69
N ASN A 154 -15.35 -3.04 14.29
CA ASN A 154 -14.76 -3.03 12.95
C ASN A 154 -15.68 -3.69 11.91
N LYS A 155 -16.65 -2.95 11.39
CA LYS A 155 -17.33 -3.29 10.13
C LYS A 155 -16.45 -2.93 8.93
N ASN A 156 -15.22 -3.42 8.87
CA ASN A 156 -14.25 -3.10 7.80
C ASN A 156 -14.72 -3.67 6.46
N VAL A 157 -15.47 -2.87 5.74
CA VAL A 157 -16.01 -3.20 4.41
C VAL A 157 -15.38 -2.36 3.29
N THR A 158 -14.48 -1.44 3.65
CA THR A 158 -13.84 -0.49 2.72
C THR A 158 -12.45 -0.97 2.31
N PHE A 159 -11.97 -0.46 1.17
CA PHE A 159 -10.59 -0.62 0.75
C PHE A 159 -9.65 0.13 1.71
N VAL A 160 -8.61 -0.53 2.19
CA VAL A 160 -7.55 0.06 3.02
C VAL A 160 -6.20 -0.15 2.35
N HIS A 161 -5.51 0.94 2.03
CA HIS A 161 -4.20 0.90 1.38
C HIS A 161 -3.07 0.44 2.32
N ARG A 162 -3.25 0.57 3.62
CA ARG A 162 -2.33 0.23 4.72
C ARG A 162 -1.06 1.08 4.79
N ASP A 163 -0.60 1.63 3.68
CA ASP A 163 0.60 2.49 3.62
C ASP A 163 0.29 3.82 2.89
N PHE A 164 -0.85 4.46 3.24
CA PHE A 164 -1.31 5.69 2.61
C PHE A 164 -0.60 6.91 3.19
N HIS A 165 0.52 7.28 2.61
CA HIS A 165 1.27 8.48 2.97
C HIS A 165 1.80 9.23 1.74
N VAL A 166 2.19 10.48 1.92
CA VAL A 166 2.52 11.42 0.82
C VAL A 166 3.70 10.99 -0.06
N SER A 167 4.56 10.07 0.39
CA SER A 167 5.64 9.53 -0.44
C SER A 167 5.14 8.46 -1.42
N ASN A 168 4.01 7.78 -1.11
CA ASN A 168 3.36 6.79 -1.97
C ASN A 168 2.27 7.41 -2.85
N LEU A 169 2.15 8.74 -2.82
CA LEU A 169 1.29 9.51 -3.70
C LEU A 169 2.17 10.25 -4.72
N MET A 170 1.94 9.99 -6.01
CA MET A 170 2.64 10.68 -7.09
C MET A 170 1.76 11.77 -7.68
N TYR A 171 2.35 12.92 -8.01
CA TYR A 171 1.67 13.96 -8.75
C TYR A 171 1.98 13.83 -10.24
N PHE A 172 1.04 13.34 -11.00
CA PHE A 172 1.22 13.02 -12.40
C PHE A 172 0.05 13.55 -13.24
N LYS A 173 0.34 14.29 -14.32
CA LYS A 173 -0.67 14.87 -15.22
C LYS A 173 -1.81 15.57 -14.46
N ASN A 174 -1.45 16.42 -13.49
CA ASN A 174 -2.39 17.20 -12.65
C ASN A 174 -3.32 16.35 -11.74
N GLN A 175 -3.04 15.07 -11.58
CA GLN A 175 -3.78 14.14 -10.74
C GLN A 175 -2.87 13.53 -9.66
N ILE A 176 -3.48 13.00 -8.60
CA ILE A 176 -2.78 12.18 -7.61
C ILE A 176 -2.95 10.72 -7.99
N SER A 177 -1.83 10.03 -8.16
CA SER A 177 -1.77 8.59 -8.38
C SER A 177 -1.26 7.87 -7.14
N LEU A 178 -1.63 6.62 -7.00
CA LEU A 178 -1.31 5.75 -5.88
C LEU A 178 -0.31 4.69 -6.33
N ILE A 179 0.79 4.55 -5.57
CA ILE A 179 1.82 3.53 -5.80
C ILE A 179 2.02 2.70 -4.54
N ASP A 180 2.81 1.63 -4.64
CA ASP A 180 3.14 0.73 -3.52
C ASP A 180 1.91 0.00 -2.94
N ASN A 181 1.08 -0.55 -3.84
CA ASN A 181 -0.27 -1.04 -3.56
C ASN A 181 -0.34 -2.52 -3.15
N GLN A 182 0.80 -3.24 -2.98
CA GLN A 182 0.82 -4.68 -2.74
C GLN A 182 0.35 -5.09 -1.34
N ASP A 183 0.26 -4.16 -0.41
CA ASP A 183 -0.15 -4.44 0.98
C ASP A 183 -1.63 -4.14 1.25
N ALA A 184 -2.36 -3.65 0.22
CA ALA A 184 -3.76 -3.25 0.32
C ALA A 184 -4.73 -4.43 0.38
#